data_e4cb5a9ee80673c63af071cf97db3192
#
_entry.id   e4cb5a9ee80673c63af071cf97db3192
#
_cell.length_a   1.000
_cell.length_b   1.000
_cell.length_c   1.000
_cell.angle_alpha   90.00
_cell.angle_beta   90.00
_cell.angle_gamma   90.00
#
_symmetry.space_group_name_H-M   'P 1'
#
loop_
_entity.id
_entity.type
_entity.pdbx_description
1 polymer ?
#
loop_
_entity_poly.entity_id
_entity_poly.type
_entity_poly.pdbx_seq_one_letter_code
_entity_poly.pdbx_strand_id
1 'polypeptide(L)'
;QAGMITALLPLLVAVGAFIFLRERISRMSLAGFLIAVAGAVWLSLAGTADEHAPNPLLGNFFEFLAMACAMGYMLILKHLSQRYSAFAMTALQAFVGAPFFLLLALTTESIPTEITPQGAAAVVYLGVLVTVGAYGLFNFGISRLPANQASAFVNLIPLFTLFFAVVVLGETLNGQQIAAALVVFAGVALSQWQRPVIPATSVVLD
;
A
#
# COMPACT_ATOMS: atom_id res chain seq x y z
N GLN A 1 -7.91 14.46 3.48
CA GLN A 1 -8.95 13.68 2.77
C GLN A 1 -8.33 12.48 2.01
N ALA A 2 -7.19 12.65 1.32
CA ALA A 2 -6.53 11.56 0.59
C ALA A 2 -6.28 10.32 1.46
N GLY A 3 -5.76 10.46 2.67
CA GLY A 3 -5.52 9.33 3.58
C GLY A 3 -6.76 8.49 3.92
N MET A 4 -7.96 9.08 3.88
CA MET A 4 -9.21 8.33 4.07
C MET A 4 -9.50 7.41 2.88
N ILE A 5 -9.23 7.89 1.65
CA ILE A 5 -9.47 7.13 0.42
C ILE A 5 -8.43 6.03 0.29
N THR A 6 -7.16 6.32 0.58
CA THR A 6 -6.07 5.33 0.59
C THR A 6 -6.37 4.19 1.57
N ALA A 7 -6.99 4.46 2.72
CA ALA A 7 -7.37 3.45 3.71
C ALA A 7 -8.40 2.43 3.20
N LEU A 8 -9.13 2.74 2.11
CA LEU A 8 -10.06 1.80 1.48
C LEU A 8 -9.38 0.72 0.64
N LEU A 9 -8.09 0.88 0.30
CA LEU A 9 -7.37 -0.06 -0.56
C LEU A 9 -7.47 -1.52 -0.10
N PRO A 10 -7.30 -1.89 1.18
CA PRO A 10 -7.44 -3.29 1.61
C PRO A 10 -8.85 -3.86 1.38
N LEU A 11 -9.89 -3.04 1.51
CA LEU A 11 -11.25 -3.48 1.21
C LEU A 11 -11.45 -3.71 -0.29
N LEU A 12 -10.95 -2.80 -1.13
CA LEU A 12 -10.99 -2.96 -2.59
C LEU A 12 -10.22 -4.22 -3.02
N VAL A 13 -9.02 -4.43 -2.48
CA VAL A 13 -8.22 -5.63 -2.76
C VAL A 13 -8.91 -6.89 -2.27
N ALA A 14 -9.53 -6.87 -1.09
CA ALA A 14 -10.25 -8.01 -0.55
C ALA A 14 -11.44 -8.41 -1.45
N VAL A 15 -12.22 -7.43 -1.90
CA VAL A 15 -13.32 -7.65 -2.87
C VAL A 15 -12.77 -8.17 -4.21
N GLY A 16 -11.74 -7.54 -4.75
CA GLY A 16 -11.10 -7.98 -5.99
C GLY A 16 -10.50 -9.39 -5.88
N ALA A 17 -9.81 -9.71 -4.78
CA ALA A 17 -9.24 -11.03 -4.54
C ALA A 17 -10.33 -12.11 -4.39
N PHE A 18 -11.45 -11.78 -3.75
CA PHE A 18 -12.60 -12.69 -3.69
C PHE A 18 -13.16 -12.99 -5.08
N ILE A 19 -13.35 -11.96 -5.92
CA ILE A 19 -13.94 -12.10 -7.26
C ILE A 19 -12.97 -12.77 -8.25
N PHE A 20 -11.72 -12.30 -8.33
CA PHE A 20 -10.78 -12.69 -9.39
C PHE A 20 -9.84 -13.82 -8.99
N LEU A 21 -9.41 -13.86 -7.72
CA LEU A 21 -8.47 -14.87 -7.22
C LEU A 21 -9.19 -15.97 -6.41
N ARG A 22 -10.49 -15.83 -6.17
CA ARG A 22 -11.31 -16.75 -5.36
C ARG A 22 -10.76 -16.92 -3.93
N GLU A 23 -10.08 -15.91 -3.42
CA GLU A 23 -9.61 -15.89 -2.03
C GLU A 23 -10.80 -15.73 -1.08
N ARG A 24 -10.87 -16.57 -0.03
CA ARG A 24 -11.91 -16.43 0.99
C ARG A 24 -11.49 -15.43 2.04
N ILE A 25 -12.39 -14.50 2.36
CA ILE A 25 -12.18 -13.53 3.43
C ILE A 25 -12.85 -14.08 4.69
N SER A 26 -12.06 -14.22 5.77
CA SER A 26 -12.64 -14.60 7.06
C SER A 26 -13.41 -13.41 7.66
N ARG A 27 -14.44 -13.70 8.48
CA ARG A 27 -15.17 -12.66 9.20
C ARG A 27 -14.23 -11.82 10.09
N MET A 28 -13.20 -12.44 10.63
CA MET A 28 -12.21 -11.78 11.47
C MET A 28 -11.31 -10.83 10.68
N SER A 29 -10.87 -11.26 9.48
CA SER A 29 -10.12 -10.39 8.58
C SER A 29 -10.97 -9.19 8.13
N LEU A 30 -12.25 -9.40 7.80
CA LEU A 30 -13.14 -8.32 7.43
C LEU A 30 -13.34 -7.32 8.58
N ALA A 31 -13.56 -7.81 9.81
CA ALA A 31 -13.65 -6.94 10.99
C ALA A 31 -12.35 -6.16 11.20
N GLY A 32 -11.20 -6.80 11.08
CA GLY A 32 -9.89 -6.13 11.17
C GLY A 32 -9.71 -5.04 10.11
N PHE A 33 -10.11 -5.29 8.86
CA PHE A 33 -10.08 -4.26 7.81
C PHE A 33 -10.96 -3.06 8.14
N LEU A 34 -12.20 -3.30 8.59
CA LEU A 34 -13.12 -2.22 8.95
C LEU A 34 -12.60 -1.39 10.12
N ILE A 35 -12.01 -2.02 11.13
CA ILE A 35 -11.38 -1.33 12.27
C ILE A 35 -10.16 -0.52 11.78
N ALA A 36 -9.30 -1.09 10.94
CA ALA A 36 -8.14 -0.38 10.41
C ALA A 36 -8.54 0.82 9.56
N VAL A 37 -9.55 0.69 8.71
CA VAL A 37 -10.12 1.79 7.92
C VAL A 37 -10.68 2.89 8.83
N ALA A 38 -11.46 2.52 9.85
CA ALA A 38 -12.01 3.49 10.79
C ALA A 38 -10.91 4.26 11.54
N GLY A 39 -9.84 3.56 11.96
CA GLY A 39 -8.67 4.16 12.58
C GLY A 39 -7.92 5.11 11.65
N ALA A 40 -7.72 4.73 10.38
CA ALA A 40 -7.04 5.55 9.39
C ALA A 40 -7.86 6.80 8.99
N VAL A 41 -9.18 6.67 8.89
CA VAL A 41 -10.10 7.81 8.70
C VAL A 41 -10.01 8.75 9.91
N TRP A 42 -10.07 8.21 11.13
CA TRP A 42 -9.92 9.02 12.34
C TRP A 42 -8.56 9.74 12.38
N LEU A 43 -7.48 9.04 12.07
CA LEU A 43 -6.14 9.63 12.02
C LEU A 43 -6.06 10.76 10.99
N SER A 44 -6.67 10.58 9.83
CA SER A 44 -6.74 11.60 8.78
C SER A 44 -7.56 12.84 9.20
N LEU A 45 -8.62 12.64 10.00
CA LEU A 45 -9.42 13.74 10.53
C LEU A 45 -8.75 14.45 11.71
N ALA A 46 -7.90 13.76 12.47
CA ALA A 46 -7.14 14.32 13.59
C ALA A 46 -5.91 15.14 13.12
N GLY A 47 -5.54 15.05 11.87
CA GLY A 47 -4.53 15.90 11.25
C GLY A 47 -5.08 17.28 10.90
N THR A 48 -4.18 18.26 10.72
CA THR A 48 -4.56 19.59 10.22
C THR A 48 -4.93 19.50 8.74
N ALA A 49 -6.10 20.02 8.37
CA ALA A 49 -6.50 20.12 6.97
C ALA A 49 -5.63 21.15 6.27
N ASP A 50 -5.08 20.78 5.12
CA ASP A 50 -4.44 21.75 4.23
C ASP A 50 -5.53 22.54 3.49
N GLU A 51 -5.65 23.84 3.83
CA GLU A 51 -6.67 24.72 3.26
C GLU A 51 -6.37 25.12 1.79
N HIS A 52 -5.22 24.71 1.24
CA HIS A 52 -4.72 25.13 -0.06
C HIS A 52 -5.04 24.17 -1.22
N ALA A 53 -5.94 23.21 -1.04
CA ALA A 53 -6.31 22.28 -2.12
C ALA A 53 -7.18 23.00 -3.17
N PRO A 54 -6.71 23.23 -4.41
CA PRO A 54 -7.42 24.03 -5.42
C PRO A 54 -8.72 23.37 -5.91
N ASN A 55 -8.83 22.06 -5.88
CA ASN A 55 -10.05 21.32 -6.24
C ASN A 55 -10.13 19.97 -5.49
N PRO A 56 -10.72 19.94 -4.28
CA PRO A 56 -10.77 18.74 -3.47
C PRO A 56 -11.57 17.59 -4.10
N LEU A 57 -12.63 17.90 -4.86
CA LEU A 57 -13.47 16.87 -5.49
C LEU A 57 -12.69 16.13 -6.59
N LEU A 58 -12.00 16.87 -7.43
CA LEU A 58 -11.18 16.28 -8.49
C LEU A 58 -9.99 15.49 -7.91
N GLY A 59 -9.35 16.02 -6.87
CA GLY A 59 -8.29 15.31 -6.16
C GLY A 59 -8.75 13.99 -5.56
N ASN A 60 -9.92 13.98 -4.89
CA ASN A 60 -10.51 12.76 -4.33
C ASN A 60 -10.88 11.74 -5.41
N PHE A 61 -11.35 12.20 -6.57
CA PHE A 61 -11.64 11.32 -7.70
C PHE A 61 -10.37 10.64 -8.25
N PHE A 62 -9.29 11.41 -8.45
CA PHE A 62 -8.01 10.83 -8.89
C PHE A 62 -7.41 9.89 -7.84
N GLU A 63 -7.54 10.21 -6.56
CA GLU A 63 -7.09 9.33 -5.49
C GLU A 63 -7.86 8.00 -5.50
N PHE A 64 -9.20 8.05 -5.67
CA PHE A 64 -9.98 6.83 -5.81
C PHE A 64 -9.57 6.00 -7.03
N LEU A 65 -9.33 6.66 -8.17
CA LEU A 65 -8.85 5.99 -9.39
C LEU A 65 -7.47 5.35 -9.16
N ALA A 66 -6.58 6.04 -8.45
CA ALA A 66 -5.27 5.50 -8.07
C ALA A 66 -5.42 4.24 -7.20
N MET A 67 -6.36 4.23 -6.23
CA MET A 67 -6.63 3.05 -5.39
C MET A 67 -7.21 1.89 -6.21
N ALA A 68 -8.06 2.17 -7.19
CA ALA A 68 -8.58 1.15 -8.11
C ALA A 68 -7.46 0.54 -8.97
N CYS A 69 -6.54 1.37 -9.47
CA CYS A 69 -5.34 0.91 -10.17
C CYS A 69 -4.41 0.10 -9.26
N ALA A 70 -4.21 0.54 -8.02
CA ALA A 70 -3.39 -0.18 -7.02
C ALA A 70 -3.99 -1.54 -6.67
N MET A 71 -5.32 -1.65 -6.56
CA MET A 71 -6.00 -2.94 -6.42
C MET A 71 -5.69 -3.85 -7.62
N GLY A 72 -5.89 -3.37 -8.84
CA GLY A 72 -5.60 -4.13 -10.06
C GLY A 72 -4.14 -4.59 -10.11
N TYR A 73 -3.21 -3.70 -9.79
CA TYR A 73 -1.79 -3.99 -9.68
C TYR A 73 -1.51 -5.14 -8.69
N MET A 74 -2.06 -5.08 -7.47
CA MET A 74 -1.85 -6.12 -6.46
C MET A 74 -2.42 -7.48 -6.88
N LEU A 75 -3.59 -7.51 -7.54
CA LEU A 75 -4.20 -8.75 -8.03
C LEU A 75 -3.38 -9.37 -9.17
N ILE A 76 -2.91 -8.55 -10.11
CA ILE A 76 -2.02 -9.01 -11.20
C ILE A 76 -0.71 -9.54 -10.63
N LEU A 77 -0.08 -8.81 -9.71
CA LEU A 77 1.13 -9.27 -9.03
C LEU A 77 0.92 -10.62 -8.33
N LYS A 78 -0.18 -10.76 -7.59
CA LYS A 78 -0.51 -12.01 -6.93
C LYS A 78 -0.68 -13.15 -7.90
N HIS A 79 -1.35 -12.91 -9.03
CA HIS A 79 -1.49 -13.91 -10.09
C HIS A 79 -0.14 -14.28 -10.72
N LEU A 80 0.67 -13.28 -11.07
CA LEU A 80 1.99 -13.51 -11.68
C LEU A 80 2.99 -14.16 -10.72
N SER A 81 2.86 -13.91 -9.41
CA SER A 81 3.75 -14.50 -8.39
C SER A 81 3.69 -16.03 -8.31
N GLN A 82 2.69 -16.65 -8.92
CA GLN A 82 2.59 -18.10 -9.06
C GLN A 82 3.56 -18.66 -10.12
N ARG A 83 4.04 -17.82 -11.05
CA ARG A 83 4.90 -18.22 -12.19
C ARG A 83 6.27 -17.56 -12.16
N TYR A 84 6.36 -16.35 -11.59
CA TYR A 84 7.57 -15.55 -11.61
C TYR A 84 8.07 -15.26 -10.20
N SER A 85 9.38 -15.20 -10.02
CA SER A 85 9.96 -14.80 -8.73
C SER A 85 9.71 -13.31 -8.45
N ALA A 86 9.71 -12.93 -7.17
CA ALA A 86 9.55 -11.52 -6.77
C ALA A 86 10.63 -10.63 -7.42
N PHE A 87 11.87 -11.11 -7.51
CA PHE A 87 12.95 -10.41 -8.16
C PHE A 87 12.69 -10.18 -9.66
N ALA A 88 12.25 -11.20 -10.38
CA ALA A 88 11.92 -11.08 -11.80
C ALA A 88 10.76 -10.10 -12.02
N MET A 89 9.73 -10.12 -11.17
CA MET A 89 8.62 -9.17 -11.25
C MET A 89 9.09 -7.73 -11.02
N THR A 90 9.94 -7.50 -10.00
CA THR A 90 10.50 -6.17 -9.73
C THR A 90 11.35 -5.66 -10.88
N ALA A 91 12.23 -6.51 -11.43
CA ALA A 91 13.06 -6.17 -12.58
C ALA A 91 12.22 -5.83 -13.82
N LEU A 92 11.20 -6.63 -14.11
CA LEU A 92 10.30 -6.39 -15.25
C LEU A 92 9.53 -5.08 -15.11
N GLN A 93 9.03 -4.78 -13.91
CA GLN A 93 8.34 -3.52 -13.63
C GLN A 93 9.27 -2.31 -13.84
N ALA A 94 10.50 -2.38 -13.33
CA ALA A 94 11.48 -1.33 -13.52
C ALA A 94 11.86 -1.18 -15.02
N PHE A 95 12.02 -2.30 -15.73
CA PHE A 95 12.40 -2.31 -17.13
C PHE A 95 11.30 -1.76 -18.06
N VAL A 96 10.04 -1.96 -17.74
CA VAL A 96 8.90 -1.40 -18.48
C VAL A 96 8.61 0.04 -18.04
N GLY A 97 8.68 0.31 -16.74
CA GLY A 97 8.39 1.64 -16.19
C GLY A 97 9.43 2.70 -16.59
N ALA A 98 10.71 2.35 -16.59
CA ALA A 98 11.77 3.32 -16.90
C ALA A 98 11.63 3.96 -18.29
N PRO A 99 11.49 3.22 -19.41
CA PRO A 99 11.30 3.84 -20.73
C PRO A 99 9.97 4.57 -20.84
N PHE A 100 8.89 4.07 -20.22
CA PHE A 100 7.60 4.73 -20.23
C PHE A 100 7.67 6.12 -19.57
N PHE A 101 8.20 6.21 -18.36
CA PHE A 101 8.32 7.47 -17.67
C PHE A 101 9.40 8.39 -18.28
N LEU A 102 10.46 7.82 -18.86
CA LEU A 102 11.43 8.61 -19.60
C LEU A 102 10.80 9.32 -20.81
N LEU A 103 10.03 8.58 -21.60
CA LEU A 103 9.32 9.15 -22.76
C LEU A 103 8.31 10.22 -22.31
N LEU A 104 7.60 9.96 -21.21
CA LEU A 104 6.65 10.94 -20.65
C LEU A 104 7.39 12.20 -20.21
N ALA A 105 8.47 12.09 -19.45
CA ALA A 105 9.27 13.21 -18.98
C ALA A 105 9.84 14.04 -20.14
N LEU A 106 10.37 13.37 -21.16
CA LEU A 106 10.91 14.05 -22.37
C LEU A 106 9.85 14.88 -23.14
N THR A 107 8.57 14.51 -23.00
CA THR A 107 7.47 15.18 -23.72
C THR A 107 6.73 16.22 -22.88
N THR A 108 6.79 16.13 -21.54
CA THR A 108 5.98 16.97 -20.64
C THR A 108 6.81 17.87 -19.74
N GLU A 109 8.10 17.58 -19.55
CA GLU A 109 8.95 18.28 -18.60
C GLU A 109 10.19 18.90 -19.29
N SER A 110 10.69 19.98 -18.71
CA SER A 110 12.01 20.51 -19.10
C SER A 110 13.10 19.76 -18.34
N ILE A 111 14.04 19.20 -19.06
CA ILE A 111 15.20 18.51 -18.45
C ILE A 111 16.04 19.55 -17.71
N PRO A 112 16.33 19.37 -16.41
CA PRO A 112 17.16 20.29 -15.66
C PRO A 112 18.58 20.34 -16.25
N THR A 113 19.08 21.53 -16.50
CA THR A 113 20.44 21.76 -17.03
C THR A 113 21.53 21.57 -15.97
N GLU A 114 21.15 21.69 -14.69
CA GLU A 114 22.05 21.51 -13.56
C GLU A 114 21.48 20.46 -12.61
N ILE A 115 22.32 19.49 -12.24
CA ILE A 115 21.98 18.45 -11.26
C ILE A 115 22.68 18.80 -9.96
N THR A 116 21.92 19.17 -8.93
CA THR A 116 22.46 19.38 -7.59
C THR A 116 22.84 18.04 -6.94
N PRO A 117 23.87 17.99 -6.07
CA PRO A 117 24.24 16.78 -5.34
C PRO A 117 23.06 16.17 -4.56
N GLN A 118 22.20 17.02 -3.97
CA GLN A 118 20.99 16.59 -3.26
C GLN A 118 19.98 15.95 -4.22
N GLY A 119 19.77 16.53 -5.41
CA GLY A 119 18.91 15.98 -6.45
C GLY A 119 19.42 14.62 -6.94
N ALA A 120 20.71 14.50 -7.20
CA ALA A 120 21.34 13.22 -7.57
C ALA A 120 21.16 12.16 -6.48
N ALA A 121 21.41 12.52 -5.20
CA ALA A 121 21.20 11.61 -4.07
C ALA A 121 19.74 11.17 -3.94
N ALA A 122 18.78 12.09 -4.15
CA ALA A 122 17.35 11.76 -4.13
C ALA A 122 16.97 10.77 -5.24
N VAL A 123 17.47 10.95 -6.47
CA VAL A 123 17.24 10.02 -7.59
C VAL A 123 17.83 8.64 -7.29
N VAL A 124 19.05 8.57 -6.76
CA VAL A 124 19.66 7.29 -6.36
C VAL A 124 18.86 6.62 -5.24
N TYR A 125 18.44 7.38 -4.22
CA TYR A 125 17.58 6.87 -3.15
C TYR A 125 16.27 6.28 -3.70
N LEU A 126 15.56 7.01 -4.55
CA LEU A 126 14.30 6.56 -5.15
C LEU A 126 14.50 5.34 -6.06
N GLY A 127 15.56 5.34 -6.88
CA GLY A 127 15.86 4.22 -7.78
C GLY A 127 16.29 2.96 -7.04
N VAL A 128 17.17 3.05 -6.07
CA VAL A 128 17.76 1.87 -5.40
C VAL A 128 16.90 1.45 -4.20
N LEU A 129 16.68 2.34 -3.23
CA LEU A 129 16.02 1.95 -1.98
C LEU A 129 14.51 1.82 -2.13
N VAL A 130 13.86 2.69 -2.90
CA VAL A 130 12.42 2.62 -3.09
C VAL A 130 12.09 1.61 -4.20
N THR A 131 12.61 1.78 -5.42
CA THR A 131 12.21 0.93 -6.55
C THR A 131 12.72 -0.51 -6.40
N VAL A 132 13.99 -0.74 -6.09
CA VAL A 132 14.51 -2.10 -5.94
C VAL A 132 14.23 -2.65 -4.55
N GLY A 133 14.51 -1.87 -3.51
CA GLY A 133 14.35 -2.31 -2.12
C GLY A 133 12.89 -2.47 -1.70
N ALA A 134 12.15 -1.37 -1.63
CA ALA A 134 10.78 -1.41 -1.09
C ALA A 134 9.82 -2.20 -2.00
N TYR A 135 9.84 -1.97 -3.32
CA TYR A 135 9.00 -2.76 -4.24
C TYR A 135 9.44 -4.21 -4.33
N GLY A 136 10.75 -4.51 -4.25
CA GLY A 136 11.24 -5.87 -4.19
C GLY A 136 10.73 -6.63 -2.97
N LEU A 137 10.79 -6.02 -1.79
CA LEU A 137 10.24 -6.58 -0.55
C LEU A 137 8.71 -6.71 -0.60
N PHE A 138 8.02 -5.73 -1.17
CA PHE A 138 6.57 -5.78 -1.36
C PHE A 138 6.16 -6.94 -2.29
N ASN A 139 6.84 -7.10 -3.43
CA ASN A 139 6.61 -8.20 -4.37
C ASN A 139 6.90 -9.57 -3.72
N PHE A 140 7.94 -9.63 -2.88
CA PHE A 140 8.23 -10.83 -2.10
C PHE A 140 7.10 -11.12 -1.10
N GLY A 141 6.62 -10.12 -0.36
CA GLY A 141 5.51 -10.26 0.58
C GLY A 141 4.23 -10.77 -0.12
N ILE A 142 3.86 -10.14 -1.24
CA ILE A 142 2.65 -10.53 -2.02
C ILE A 142 2.78 -11.96 -2.58
N SER A 143 3.99 -12.41 -2.91
CA SER A 143 4.21 -13.79 -3.38
C SER A 143 3.96 -14.83 -2.30
N ARG A 144 4.11 -14.47 -1.02
CA ARG A 144 4.00 -15.37 0.14
C ARG A 144 2.67 -15.31 0.86
N LEU A 145 1.96 -14.19 0.77
CA LEU A 145 0.70 -13.94 1.47
C LEU A 145 -0.47 -13.89 0.48
N PRO A 146 -1.70 -14.20 0.90
CA PRO A 146 -2.90 -13.85 0.15
C PRO A 146 -2.97 -12.34 -0.13
N ALA A 147 -3.53 -11.94 -1.28
CA ALA A 147 -3.56 -10.53 -1.68
C ALA A 147 -4.30 -9.65 -0.67
N ASN A 148 -5.41 -10.17 -0.12
CA ASN A 148 -6.20 -9.48 0.92
C ASN A 148 -5.40 -9.24 2.21
N GLN A 149 -4.51 -10.16 2.59
CA GLN A 149 -3.64 -9.98 3.77
C GLN A 149 -2.48 -9.02 3.48
N ALA A 150 -1.84 -9.16 2.32
CA ALA A 150 -0.75 -8.27 1.93
C ALA A 150 -1.21 -6.81 1.86
N SER A 151 -2.42 -6.55 1.35
CA SER A 151 -2.99 -5.20 1.27
C SER A 151 -3.26 -4.57 2.64
N ALA A 152 -3.57 -5.35 3.67
CA ALA A 152 -3.83 -4.83 5.01
C ALA A 152 -2.61 -4.09 5.60
N PHE A 153 -1.39 -4.49 5.23
CA PHE A 153 -0.17 -3.82 5.66
C PHE A 153 -0.03 -2.40 5.11
N VAL A 154 -0.72 -2.06 4.01
CA VAL A 154 -0.75 -0.69 3.48
C VAL A 154 -1.33 0.29 4.51
N ASN A 155 -2.28 -0.14 5.34
CA ASN A 155 -2.82 0.70 6.41
C ASN A 155 -1.81 1.01 7.54
N LEU A 156 -0.63 0.38 7.55
CA LEU A 156 0.46 0.76 8.45
C LEU A 156 1.26 1.98 7.94
N ILE A 157 1.11 2.35 6.67
CA ILE A 157 1.83 3.51 6.10
C ILE A 157 1.61 4.79 6.93
N PRO A 158 0.38 5.18 7.30
CA PRO A 158 0.17 6.36 8.14
C PRO A 158 0.87 6.26 9.51
N LEU A 159 0.98 5.06 10.08
CA LEU A 159 1.68 4.86 11.36
C LEU A 159 3.18 5.10 11.23
N PHE A 160 3.80 4.56 10.19
CA PHE A 160 5.22 4.83 9.91
C PHE A 160 5.46 6.30 9.57
N THR A 161 4.54 6.93 8.84
CA THR A 161 4.61 8.38 8.57
C THR A 161 4.63 9.19 9.86
N LEU A 162 3.72 8.90 10.80
CA LEU A 162 3.71 9.55 12.12
C LEU A 162 4.98 9.27 12.92
N PHE A 163 5.44 8.02 12.92
CA PHE A 163 6.67 7.64 13.61
C PHE A 163 7.87 8.46 13.09
N PHE A 164 8.02 8.56 11.78
CA PHE A 164 9.11 9.34 11.18
C PHE A 164 8.91 10.86 11.36
N ALA A 165 7.67 11.36 11.38
CA ALA A 165 7.39 12.76 11.69
C ALA A 165 7.90 13.13 13.10
N VAL A 166 7.66 12.27 14.09
CA VAL A 166 8.18 12.47 15.45
C VAL A 166 9.70 12.34 15.51
N VAL A 167 10.26 11.25 14.97
CA VAL A 167 11.68 10.92 15.14
C VAL A 167 12.60 11.82 14.31
N VAL A 168 12.20 12.15 13.08
CA VAL A 168 13.03 12.89 12.13
C VAL A 168 12.74 14.38 12.14
N LEU A 169 11.45 14.76 12.23
CA LEU A 169 11.02 16.17 12.17
C LEU A 169 10.79 16.77 13.56
N GLY A 170 10.82 15.97 14.64
CA GLY A 170 10.57 16.44 16.00
C GLY A 170 9.13 16.87 16.27
N GLU A 171 8.17 16.41 15.44
CA GLU A 171 6.77 16.75 15.60
C GLU A 171 6.19 16.10 16.87
N THR A 172 5.26 16.79 17.52
CA THR A 172 4.54 16.28 18.70
C THR A 172 3.18 15.73 18.29
N LEU A 173 2.90 14.50 18.70
CA LEU A 173 1.59 13.89 18.45
C LEU A 173 0.58 14.31 19.52
N ASN A 174 -0.63 14.62 19.09
CA ASN A 174 -1.73 14.81 20.01
C ASN A 174 -2.35 13.46 20.42
N GLY A 175 -3.12 13.47 21.54
CA GLY A 175 -3.72 12.24 22.07
C GLY A 175 -4.67 11.54 21.09
N GLN A 176 -5.35 12.28 20.21
CA GLN A 176 -6.24 11.71 19.18
C GLN A 176 -5.46 10.97 18.11
N GLN A 177 -4.32 11.49 17.67
CA GLN A 177 -3.44 10.84 16.70
C GLN A 177 -2.87 9.53 17.27
N ILE A 178 -2.46 9.52 18.53
CA ILE A 178 -1.97 8.31 19.20
C ILE A 178 -3.10 7.26 19.30
N ALA A 179 -4.30 7.66 19.75
CA ALA A 179 -5.44 6.75 19.85
C ALA A 179 -5.83 6.16 18.48
N ALA A 180 -5.92 7.00 17.45
CA ALA A 180 -6.23 6.56 16.09
C ALA A 180 -5.17 5.60 15.54
N ALA A 181 -3.89 5.88 15.79
CA ALA A 181 -2.77 5.00 15.41
C ALA A 181 -2.89 3.61 16.07
N LEU A 182 -3.23 3.54 17.34
CA LEU A 182 -3.46 2.28 18.05
C LEU A 182 -4.64 1.50 17.47
N VAL A 183 -5.73 2.18 17.08
CA VAL A 183 -6.87 1.54 16.40
C VAL A 183 -6.47 0.96 15.05
N VAL A 184 -5.69 1.69 14.23
CA VAL A 184 -5.15 1.16 12.96
C VAL A 184 -4.33 -0.09 13.22
N PHE A 185 -3.39 -0.05 14.16
CA PHE A 185 -2.54 -1.18 14.47
C PHE A 185 -3.34 -2.41 14.93
N ALA A 186 -4.29 -2.20 15.84
CA ALA A 186 -5.18 -3.27 16.32
C ALA A 186 -6.01 -3.88 15.17
N GLY A 187 -6.53 -3.05 14.26
CA GLY A 187 -7.27 -3.49 13.08
C GLY A 187 -6.42 -4.34 12.14
N VAL A 188 -5.20 -3.89 11.84
CA VAL A 188 -4.26 -4.65 10.99
C VAL A 188 -3.88 -5.96 11.67
N ALA A 189 -3.54 -5.96 12.96
CA ALA A 189 -3.22 -7.16 13.72
C ALA A 189 -4.39 -8.17 13.70
N LEU A 190 -5.61 -7.69 13.92
CA LEU A 190 -6.81 -8.52 13.87
C LEU A 190 -7.05 -9.08 12.47
N SER A 191 -6.81 -8.29 11.40
CA SER A 191 -6.98 -8.76 10.03
C SER A 191 -6.04 -9.91 9.66
N GLN A 192 -4.86 -9.97 10.29
CA GLN A 192 -3.87 -11.01 10.11
C GLN A 192 -4.13 -12.24 11.00
N TRP A 193 -5.03 -12.12 11.97
CA TRP A 193 -5.34 -13.22 12.89
C TRP A 193 -6.16 -14.30 12.17
N GLN A 194 -5.48 -15.22 11.50
CA GLN A 194 -6.10 -16.40 10.93
C GLN A 194 -5.85 -17.61 11.85
N ARG A 195 -6.93 -18.33 12.16
CA ARG A 195 -6.76 -19.71 12.62
C ARG A 195 -6.19 -20.50 11.43
N PRO A 196 -5.12 -21.32 11.62
CA PRO A 196 -4.64 -22.18 10.56
C PRO A 196 -5.84 -23.01 10.07
N VAL A 197 -6.15 -22.89 8.80
CA VAL A 197 -7.09 -23.81 8.14
C VAL A 197 -6.35 -25.15 8.13
N ILE A 198 -6.70 -26.05 9.04
CA ILE A 198 -6.22 -27.43 9.02
C ILE A 198 -6.74 -27.97 7.68
N PRO A 199 -5.87 -28.36 6.72
CA PRO A 199 -6.32 -29.03 5.53
C PRO A 199 -7.12 -30.24 5.99
N ALA A 200 -8.36 -30.38 5.50
CA ALA A 200 -9.09 -31.64 5.73
C ALA A 200 -8.18 -32.74 5.22
N THR A 201 -7.63 -33.50 6.17
CA THR A 201 -6.83 -34.70 5.89
C THR A 201 -7.70 -35.53 4.97
N SER A 202 -7.26 -35.73 3.73
CA SER A 202 -7.84 -36.74 2.86
C SER A 202 -7.73 -38.04 3.65
N VAL A 203 -8.84 -38.46 4.19
CA VAL A 203 -8.99 -39.85 4.71
C VAL A 203 -8.83 -40.71 3.48
N VAL A 204 -7.62 -41.20 3.28
CA VAL A 204 -7.37 -42.28 2.38
C VAL A 204 -8.03 -43.48 3.12
N LEU A 205 -9.21 -43.84 2.65
CA LEU A 205 -9.81 -45.16 3.00
C LEU A 205 -9.04 -46.18 2.18
N ASP A 206 -8.17 -46.91 2.86
CA ASP A 206 -7.63 -48.17 2.38
C ASP A 206 -8.75 -49.22 2.29
#